data_f43134b6927a946a1f7f36028f2523f2
#
_entry.id   f43134b6927a946a1f7f36028f2523f2
#
_cell.length_a   1.000
_cell.length_b   1.000
_cell.length_c   1.000
_cell.angle_alpha   90.00
_cell.angle_beta   90.00
_cell.angle_gamma   90.00
#
_symmetry.space_group_name_H-M   'P 1'
#
loop_
_entity.id
_entity.type
_entity.pdbx_description
1 polymer ?
#
loop_
_entity_poly.entity_id
_entity_poly.type
_entity_poly.pdbx_seq_one_letter_code
_entity_poly.pdbx_strand_id
1 'polypeptide(L)'
;KYGFAIPFRPSELPRIPHAMVQPVGIASQFCLTESGERKIKNRLTHDMSYSITKKNASINKRSDMDQYPDMVYGFCLIRTIHFVVALRQDFPNERILISKFDFSDAYRRISLSGLAVVQTILISQSIAFLCLRLSFGGSVNPPTWCSFSEMVTDLSNEMPLMTDWDPKDTKSPFQKHVKEPTYLPDDIPLASAKSLAVKIFTTALGRGDCFIDDIIKVMLDRKENVSRHTASATLAVHVSMRPNAGDKEPIPRKDLLNLVKLIAEASPKEVQIVLGWLLDTRRLLLSLPEDKFVAWTQDLVDALQTSSVTREVLE
;
A
#
# COMPACT_ATOMS: atom_id res chain seq x y z
N LYS A 1 -13.29 -13.08 -13.33
CA LYS A 1 -12.47 -14.14 -12.76
C LYS A 1 -12.53 -14.10 -11.22
N TYR A 2 -12.33 -12.95 -10.59
CA TYR A 2 -12.24 -12.80 -9.13
C TYR A 2 -13.51 -12.20 -8.48
N GLY A 3 -14.64 -12.13 -9.18
CA GLY A 3 -15.90 -11.63 -8.64
C GLY A 3 -15.89 -10.15 -8.25
N PHE A 4 -15.09 -9.32 -8.92
CA PHE A 4 -15.04 -7.87 -8.62
C PHE A 4 -16.19 -7.11 -9.26
N ALA A 5 -16.77 -7.63 -10.34
CA ALA A 5 -17.91 -7.06 -11.02
C ALA A 5 -18.74 -8.14 -11.69
N ILE A 6 -20.03 -7.85 -11.90
CA ILE A 6 -20.97 -8.69 -12.63
C ILE A 6 -21.32 -7.99 -13.95
N PRO A 7 -21.02 -8.59 -15.12
CA PRO A 7 -21.45 -8.05 -16.39
C PRO A 7 -22.93 -8.30 -16.63
N PHE A 8 -23.63 -7.35 -17.27
CA PHE A 8 -25.01 -7.48 -17.67
C PHE A 8 -25.29 -6.61 -18.90
N ARG A 9 -26.47 -6.80 -19.52
CA ARG A 9 -26.88 -6.02 -20.72
C ARG A 9 -27.33 -4.62 -20.29
N PRO A 10 -26.89 -3.54 -20.93
CA PRO A 10 -27.36 -2.19 -20.61
C PRO A 10 -28.86 -2.01 -20.69
N SER A 11 -29.55 -2.81 -21.52
CA SER A 11 -31.01 -2.83 -21.61
C SER A 11 -31.73 -3.23 -20.32
N GLU A 12 -31.02 -3.85 -19.36
CA GLU A 12 -31.58 -4.22 -18.06
C GLU A 12 -31.53 -3.08 -17.04
N LEU A 13 -30.78 -2.00 -17.32
CA LEU A 13 -30.64 -0.85 -16.41
C LEU A 13 -31.96 -0.28 -15.90
N PRO A 14 -33.00 -0.08 -16.75
CA PRO A 14 -34.28 0.46 -16.29
C PRO A 14 -35.02 -0.43 -15.26
N ARG A 15 -34.62 -1.70 -15.14
CA ARG A 15 -35.17 -2.66 -14.17
C ARG A 15 -34.47 -2.64 -12.83
N ILE A 16 -33.32 -1.97 -12.72
CA ILE A 16 -32.55 -1.90 -11.48
C ILE A 16 -32.93 -0.62 -10.73
N PRO A 17 -33.60 -0.71 -9.58
CA PRO A 17 -33.97 0.45 -8.79
C PRO A 17 -32.72 1.23 -8.34
N HIS A 18 -32.80 2.56 -8.43
CA HIS A 18 -31.72 3.48 -8.03
C HIS A 18 -30.41 3.33 -8.82
N ALA A 19 -30.42 2.66 -9.98
CA ALA A 19 -29.23 2.49 -10.80
C ALA A 19 -28.65 3.83 -11.22
N MET A 20 -27.34 3.99 -11.04
CA MET A 20 -26.57 5.14 -11.50
C MET A 20 -25.35 4.66 -12.27
N VAL A 21 -25.19 5.17 -13.48
CA VAL A 21 -24.00 4.90 -14.29
C VAL A 21 -22.96 5.98 -14.03
N GLN A 22 -21.76 5.57 -13.66
CA GLN A 22 -20.65 6.47 -13.45
C GLN A 22 -19.76 6.50 -14.69
N PRO A 23 -19.32 7.67 -15.14
CA PRO A 23 -18.29 7.77 -16.15
C PRO A 23 -17.02 7.12 -15.65
N VAL A 24 -16.25 6.59 -16.59
CA VAL A 24 -14.93 6.00 -16.30
C VAL A 24 -13.87 6.70 -17.11
N GLY A 25 -12.74 6.91 -16.50
CA GLY A 25 -11.55 7.46 -17.12
C GLY A 25 -10.36 6.53 -16.93
N ILE A 26 -9.29 6.82 -17.63
CA ILE A 26 -8.00 6.17 -17.44
C ILE A 26 -7.05 7.22 -16.87
N ALA A 27 -6.62 7.02 -15.63
CA ALA A 27 -5.53 7.79 -15.06
C ALA A 27 -4.22 7.12 -15.48
N SER A 28 -3.46 7.80 -16.33
CA SER A 28 -2.15 7.37 -16.79
C SER A 28 -1.09 8.02 -15.92
N GLN A 29 -0.18 7.22 -15.38
CA GLN A 29 0.96 7.67 -14.61
C GLN A 29 2.23 7.10 -15.20
N PHE A 30 3.26 7.93 -15.30
CA PHE A 30 4.59 7.43 -15.59
C PHE A 30 5.13 6.72 -14.35
N CYS A 31 5.68 5.55 -14.54
CA CYS A 31 6.47 4.85 -13.55
C CYS A 31 7.77 4.37 -14.21
N LEU A 32 8.83 4.29 -13.43
CA LEU A 32 10.07 3.70 -13.88
C LEU A 32 10.01 2.18 -13.63
N THR A 33 10.49 1.40 -14.58
CA THR A 33 10.70 -0.04 -14.40
C THR A 33 11.96 -0.27 -13.58
N GLU A 34 12.22 -1.50 -13.18
CA GLU A 34 13.47 -1.88 -12.50
C GLU A 34 14.73 -1.62 -13.39
N SER A 35 14.56 -1.54 -14.71
CA SER A 35 15.60 -1.19 -15.67
C SER A 35 15.75 0.32 -15.92
N GLY A 36 15.01 1.17 -15.20
CA GLY A 36 15.04 2.63 -15.38
C GLY A 36 14.24 3.15 -16.58
N GLU A 37 13.53 2.27 -17.31
CA GLU A 37 12.72 2.68 -18.45
C GLU A 37 11.40 3.30 -18.00
N ARG A 38 10.96 4.36 -18.67
CA ARG A 38 9.64 4.97 -18.44
C ARG A 38 8.54 4.06 -19.00
N LYS A 39 7.61 3.69 -18.14
CA LYS A 39 6.43 2.91 -18.50
C LYS A 39 5.16 3.65 -18.07
N ILE A 40 4.16 3.65 -18.93
CA ILE A 40 2.83 4.17 -18.59
C ILE A 40 2.06 3.09 -17.84
N LYS A 41 1.64 3.41 -16.63
CA LYS A 41 0.71 2.60 -15.83
C LYS A 41 -0.68 3.21 -15.90
N ASN A 42 -1.57 2.54 -16.59
CA ASN A 42 -2.97 2.94 -16.71
C ASN A 42 -3.82 2.37 -15.57
N ARG A 43 -4.59 3.22 -14.91
CA ARG A 43 -5.56 2.81 -13.89
C ARG A 43 -6.96 3.23 -14.31
N LEU A 44 -7.90 2.29 -14.29
CA LEU A 44 -9.30 2.61 -14.49
C LEU A 44 -9.81 3.34 -13.24
N THR A 45 -10.37 4.53 -13.43
CA THR A 45 -10.97 5.35 -12.38
C THR A 45 -12.44 5.57 -12.69
N HIS A 46 -13.28 5.56 -11.65
CA HIS A 46 -14.68 5.98 -11.75
C HIS A 46 -14.76 7.47 -11.42
N ASP A 47 -15.46 8.24 -12.23
CA ASP A 47 -15.75 9.63 -11.90
C ASP A 47 -16.97 9.72 -10.96
N MET A 48 -16.74 9.44 -9.68
CA MET A 48 -17.78 9.53 -8.65
C MET A 48 -18.09 10.98 -8.23
N SER A 49 -17.39 11.95 -8.80
CA SER A 49 -17.70 13.39 -8.69
C SER A 49 -18.64 13.88 -9.78
N TYR A 50 -18.91 13.06 -10.80
CA TYR A 50 -19.83 13.39 -11.88
C TYR A 50 -21.27 13.47 -11.38
N SER A 51 -21.97 14.53 -11.79
CA SER A 51 -23.40 14.72 -11.54
C SER A 51 -24.16 14.68 -12.86
N ILE A 52 -25.08 13.71 -13.01
CA ILE A 52 -25.87 13.53 -14.22
C ILE A 52 -26.76 14.74 -14.50
N THR A 53 -27.26 15.39 -13.44
CA THR A 53 -28.05 16.60 -13.53
C THR A 53 -27.59 17.61 -12.46
N LYS A 54 -27.86 18.91 -12.68
CA LYS A 54 -27.57 19.93 -11.65
C LYS A 54 -28.34 19.73 -10.34
N LYS A 55 -29.43 18.95 -10.36
CA LYS A 55 -30.28 18.66 -9.19
C LYS A 55 -29.80 17.45 -8.40
N ASN A 56 -29.10 16.51 -9.03
CA ASN A 56 -28.64 15.28 -8.38
C ASN A 56 -27.18 15.41 -8.02
N ALA A 57 -26.90 15.50 -6.72
CA ALA A 57 -25.52 15.53 -6.23
C ALA A 57 -24.78 14.22 -6.61
N SER A 58 -23.50 14.36 -6.94
CA SER A 58 -22.60 13.22 -7.20
C SER A 58 -22.45 12.31 -5.98
N ILE A 59 -21.94 11.10 -6.18
CA ILE A 59 -21.66 10.16 -5.06
C ILE A 59 -20.74 10.83 -4.03
N ASN A 60 -19.62 11.38 -4.48
CA ASN A 60 -18.66 12.03 -3.58
C ASN A 60 -19.28 13.20 -2.79
N LYS A 61 -20.16 13.99 -3.42
CA LYS A 61 -20.84 15.11 -2.74
C LYS A 61 -21.88 14.64 -1.70
N ARG A 62 -22.44 13.44 -1.86
CA ARG A 62 -23.41 12.84 -0.93
C ARG A 62 -22.73 12.02 0.18
N SER A 63 -21.45 11.73 0.00
CA SER A 63 -20.66 11.00 0.99
C SER A 63 -20.29 11.94 2.14
N ASP A 64 -20.63 11.49 3.36
CA ASP A 64 -20.31 12.22 4.59
C ASP A 64 -18.92 11.80 5.07
N MET A 65 -17.94 12.67 4.86
CA MET A 65 -16.55 12.40 5.24
C MET A 65 -16.32 12.48 6.75
N ASP A 66 -17.18 13.18 7.49
CA ASP A 66 -17.05 13.35 8.95
C ASP A 66 -17.32 12.05 9.72
N GLN A 67 -17.92 11.05 9.04
CA GLN A 67 -18.13 9.71 9.62
C GLN A 67 -16.87 8.82 9.56
N TYR A 68 -15.81 9.26 8.91
CA TYR A 68 -14.58 8.48 8.76
C TYR A 68 -13.46 9.05 9.65
N PRO A 69 -12.60 8.19 10.19
CA PRO A 69 -11.44 8.66 10.95
C PRO A 69 -10.46 9.43 10.04
N ASP A 70 -9.70 10.33 10.65
CA ASP A 70 -8.62 11.02 9.98
C ASP A 70 -7.58 10.02 9.45
N MET A 71 -7.15 10.22 8.22
CA MET A 71 -6.13 9.38 7.61
C MET A 71 -4.74 9.85 8.02
N VAL A 72 -3.96 8.96 8.64
CA VAL A 72 -2.61 9.28 9.14
C VAL A 72 -1.48 8.70 8.29
N TYR A 73 -1.80 7.99 7.21
CA TYR A 73 -0.79 7.38 6.33
C TYR A 73 0.20 8.38 5.73
N GLY A 74 -0.18 9.65 5.55
CA GLY A 74 0.72 10.70 5.06
C GLY A 74 1.98 10.91 5.91
N PHE A 75 1.96 10.51 7.17
CA PHE A 75 3.11 10.57 8.07
C PHE A 75 3.94 9.28 8.12
N CYS A 76 3.58 8.26 7.36
CA CYS A 76 4.21 6.93 7.39
C CYS A 76 5.73 7.01 7.19
N LEU A 77 6.21 7.73 6.17
CA LEU A 77 7.65 7.87 5.91
C LEU A 77 8.38 8.51 7.09
N ILE A 78 7.84 9.60 7.63
CA ILE A 78 8.45 10.31 8.76
C ILE A 78 8.47 9.41 10.01
N ARG A 79 7.38 8.71 10.32
CA ARG A 79 7.33 7.76 11.44
C ARG A 79 8.32 6.61 11.27
N THR A 80 8.45 6.09 10.04
CA THR A 80 9.43 5.05 9.70
C THR A 80 10.85 5.53 9.95
N ILE A 81 11.21 6.73 9.46
CA ILE A 81 12.54 7.32 9.66
C ILE A 81 12.81 7.55 11.15
N HIS A 82 11.86 8.13 11.88
CA HIS A 82 12.01 8.37 13.31
C HIS A 82 12.24 7.07 14.10
N PHE A 83 11.56 5.98 13.70
CA PHE A 83 11.76 4.70 14.35
C PHE A 83 13.13 4.09 14.04
N VAL A 84 13.62 4.21 12.80
CA VAL A 84 15.00 3.83 12.42
C VAL A 84 16.01 4.59 13.27
N VAL A 85 15.83 5.91 13.41
CA VAL A 85 16.73 6.76 14.22
C VAL A 85 16.69 6.34 15.70
N ALA A 86 15.50 6.09 16.26
CA ALA A 86 15.34 5.63 17.64
C ALA A 86 16.03 4.28 17.90
N LEU A 87 15.85 3.30 17.00
CA LEU A 87 16.57 2.03 17.08
C LEU A 87 18.08 2.22 17.01
N ARG A 88 18.59 3.12 16.15
CA ARG A 88 20.02 3.42 16.07
C ARG A 88 20.56 4.08 17.35
N GLN A 89 19.78 4.89 18.03
CA GLN A 89 20.15 5.49 19.31
C GLN A 89 20.25 4.44 20.42
N ASP A 90 19.26 3.58 20.51
CA ASP A 90 19.21 2.57 21.58
C ASP A 90 20.15 1.36 21.30
N PHE A 91 20.41 1.08 20.02
CA PHE A 91 21.23 -0.05 19.56
C PHE A 91 22.28 0.39 18.54
N PRO A 92 23.28 1.21 18.94
CA PRO A 92 24.22 1.88 18.01
C PRO A 92 25.08 0.90 17.19
N ASN A 93 25.31 -0.30 17.70
CA ASN A 93 26.18 -1.30 17.09
C ASN A 93 25.42 -2.42 16.35
N GLU A 94 24.09 -2.32 16.26
CA GLU A 94 23.29 -3.36 15.63
C GLU A 94 22.72 -2.88 14.29
N ARG A 95 22.51 -3.83 13.36
CA ARG A 95 21.92 -3.53 12.07
C ARG A 95 20.41 -3.35 12.20
N ILE A 96 19.85 -2.52 11.36
CA ILE A 96 18.42 -2.27 11.26
C ILE A 96 17.96 -2.67 9.86
N LEU A 97 16.91 -3.45 9.78
CA LEU A 97 16.40 -4.01 8.54
C LEU A 97 15.00 -3.48 8.23
N ILE A 98 14.68 -3.41 6.95
CA ILE A 98 13.37 -2.99 6.44
C ILE A 98 12.81 -4.09 5.56
N SER A 99 11.52 -4.41 5.73
CA SER A 99 10.72 -5.26 4.87
C SER A 99 9.47 -4.53 4.41
N LYS A 100 8.97 -4.85 3.21
CA LYS A 100 7.73 -4.28 2.67
C LYS A 100 6.77 -5.36 2.23
N PHE A 101 5.47 -5.12 2.47
CA PHE A 101 4.39 -6.02 2.12
C PHE A 101 3.29 -5.21 1.44
N ASP A 102 3.01 -5.49 0.18
CA ASP A 102 2.07 -4.74 -0.66
C ASP A 102 0.78 -5.52 -0.84
N PHE A 103 -0.36 -4.92 -0.48
CA PHE A 103 -1.66 -5.53 -0.71
C PHE A 103 -1.99 -5.59 -2.19
N SER A 104 -2.43 -6.74 -2.64
CA SER A 104 -2.92 -6.92 -4.00
C SER A 104 -4.34 -6.39 -4.13
N ASP A 105 -4.58 -5.42 -5.02
CA ASP A 105 -5.90 -4.84 -5.31
C ASP A 105 -6.62 -4.31 -4.04
N ALA A 106 -5.92 -3.56 -3.20
CA ALA A 106 -6.36 -3.08 -1.89
C ALA A 106 -7.86 -2.70 -1.80
N TYR A 107 -8.32 -1.68 -2.52
CA TYR A 107 -9.72 -1.25 -2.50
C TYR A 107 -10.69 -2.37 -2.90
N ARG A 108 -10.30 -3.23 -3.85
CA ARG A 108 -11.15 -4.32 -4.33
C ARG A 108 -11.30 -5.48 -3.34
N ARG A 109 -10.70 -5.38 -2.15
CA ARG A 109 -10.93 -6.30 -1.03
C ARG A 109 -12.20 -5.98 -0.26
N ILE A 110 -12.64 -4.73 -0.26
CA ILE A 110 -13.82 -4.29 0.46
C ILE A 110 -15.07 -4.44 -0.41
N SER A 111 -16.07 -5.14 0.09
CA SER A 111 -17.36 -5.31 -0.57
C SER A 111 -18.22 -4.07 -0.41
N LEU A 112 -18.94 -3.72 -1.47
CA LEU A 112 -19.98 -2.69 -1.42
C LEU A 112 -21.31 -3.29 -0.95
N SER A 113 -22.12 -2.47 -0.28
CA SER A 113 -23.54 -2.81 -0.03
C SER A 113 -24.32 -2.85 -1.34
N GLY A 114 -25.47 -3.55 -1.37
CA GLY A 114 -26.29 -3.64 -2.59
C GLY A 114 -26.69 -2.27 -3.15
N LEU A 115 -27.01 -1.30 -2.29
CA LEU A 115 -27.32 0.07 -2.72
C LEU A 115 -26.10 0.77 -3.36
N ALA A 116 -24.92 0.62 -2.78
CA ALA A 116 -23.70 1.20 -3.34
C ALA A 116 -23.33 0.53 -4.68
N VAL A 117 -23.51 -0.77 -4.81
CA VAL A 117 -23.28 -1.53 -6.05
C VAL A 117 -24.10 -0.96 -7.20
N VAL A 118 -25.41 -0.74 -7.01
CA VAL A 118 -26.28 -0.23 -8.09
C VAL A 118 -26.00 1.24 -8.42
N GLN A 119 -25.32 1.98 -7.56
CA GLN A 119 -24.91 3.37 -7.79
C GLN A 119 -23.50 3.50 -8.40
N THR A 120 -22.74 2.42 -8.50
CA THR A 120 -21.37 2.40 -9.06
C THR A 120 -21.29 1.59 -10.36
N ILE A 121 -22.34 1.58 -11.15
CA ILE A 121 -22.38 0.89 -12.45
C ILE A 121 -21.47 1.63 -13.43
N LEU A 122 -20.72 0.88 -14.20
CA LEU A 122 -19.97 1.40 -15.35
C LEU A 122 -20.45 0.72 -16.65
N ILE A 123 -20.30 1.40 -17.77
CA ILE A 123 -20.55 0.84 -19.10
C ILE A 123 -19.27 0.96 -19.92
N SER A 124 -18.86 -0.13 -20.53
CA SER A 124 -17.74 -0.18 -21.46
C SER A 124 -18.07 -1.13 -22.60
N GLN A 125 -17.84 -0.68 -23.84
CA GLN A 125 -18.02 -1.50 -25.05
C GLN A 125 -19.39 -2.23 -25.10
N SER A 126 -20.48 -1.52 -24.80
CA SER A 126 -21.84 -2.05 -24.81
C SER A 126 -22.14 -3.15 -23.75
N ILE A 127 -21.29 -3.26 -22.73
CA ILE A 127 -21.54 -4.11 -21.56
C ILE A 127 -21.60 -3.21 -20.33
N ALA A 128 -22.61 -3.42 -19.50
CA ALA A 128 -22.72 -2.81 -18.19
C ALA A 128 -22.11 -3.73 -17.11
N PHE A 129 -21.53 -3.14 -16.09
CA PHE A 129 -20.91 -3.85 -14.98
C PHE A 129 -21.41 -3.31 -13.65
N LEU A 130 -21.95 -4.17 -12.81
CA LEU A 130 -22.18 -3.91 -11.39
C LEU A 130 -20.85 -4.10 -10.64
N CYS A 131 -20.27 -3.02 -10.13
CA CYS A 131 -19.02 -3.07 -9.37
C CYS A 131 -19.31 -3.50 -7.92
N LEU A 132 -18.89 -4.70 -7.54
CA LEU A 132 -19.16 -5.28 -6.22
C LEU A 132 -18.18 -4.84 -5.14
N ARG A 133 -17.14 -4.12 -5.51
CA ARG A 133 -16.01 -3.77 -4.65
C ARG A 133 -15.69 -2.29 -4.75
N LEU A 134 -15.04 -1.74 -3.72
CA LEU A 134 -14.52 -0.37 -3.79
C LEU A 134 -13.64 -0.18 -5.04
N SER A 135 -13.70 1.00 -5.63
CA SER A 135 -12.93 1.36 -6.83
C SER A 135 -12.20 2.68 -6.64
N PHE A 136 -11.30 3.01 -7.54
CA PHE A 136 -10.72 4.35 -7.55
C PHE A 136 -11.79 5.39 -7.93
N GLY A 137 -11.76 6.56 -7.26
CA GLY A 137 -12.60 7.71 -7.55
C GLY A 137 -13.61 8.10 -6.47
N GLY A 138 -13.93 7.19 -5.53
CA GLY A 138 -14.78 7.51 -4.38
C GLY A 138 -13.98 8.20 -3.27
N SER A 139 -14.47 9.34 -2.77
CA SER A 139 -13.82 10.10 -1.67
C SER A 139 -13.72 9.30 -0.38
N VAL A 140 -14.70 8.44 -0.10
CA VAL A 140 -14.74 7.58 1.10
C VAL A 140 -13.91 6.30 0.98
N ASN A 141 -13.41 5.97 -0.22
CA ASN A 141 -12.72 4.71 -0.44
C ASN A 141 -11.32 4.66 0.22
N PRO A 142 -10.49 5.74 0.15
CA PRO A 142 -9.24 5.78 0.88
C PRO A 142 -9.42 5.61 2.40
N PRO A 143 -10.24 6.39 3.13
CA PRO A 143 -10.39 6.21 4.57
C PRO A 143 -10.97 4.84 4.94
N THR A 144 -11.91 4.30 4.16
CA THR A 144 -12.45 2.94 4.39
C THR A 144 -11.35 1.89 4.30
N TRP A 145 -10.48 1.97 3.30
CA TRP A 145 -9.38 1.04 3.16
C TRP A 145 -8.30 1.26 4.23
N CYS A 146 -7.92 2.51 4.49
CA CYS A 146 -6.88 2.84 5.47
C CYS A 146 -7.24 2.35 6.88
N SER A 147 -8.50 2.49 7.30
CA SER A 147 -8.96 1.94 8.59
C SER A 147 -8.70 0.43 8.68
N PHE A 148 -8.86 -0.29 7.58
CA PHE A 148 -8.58 -1.73 7.53
C PHE A 148 -7.07 -2.02 7.52
N SER A 149 -6.30 -1.36 6.65
CA SER A 149 -4.85 -1.60 6.54
C SER A 149 -4.09 -1.19 7.82
N GLU A 150 -4.54 -0.12 8.48
CA GLU A 150 -4.01 0.30 9.79
C GLU A 150 -4.30 -0.75 10.87
N MET A 151 -5.53 -1.27 10.94
CA MET A 151 -5.87 -2.36 11.87
C MET A 151 -5.00 -3.61 11.64
N VAL A 152 -4.76 -4.00 10.39
CA VAL A 152 -3.87 -5.13 10.07
C VAL A 152 -2.43 -4.84 10.50
N THR A 153 -1.98 -3.61 10.31
CA THR A 153 -0.63 -3.18 10.72
C THR A 153 -0.49 -3.18 12.24
N ASP A 154 -1.49 -2.69 12.97
CA ASP A 154 -1.50 -2.72 14.43
C ASP A 154 -1.48 -4.16 14.96
N LEU A 155 -2.32 -5.03 14.40
CA LEU A 155 -2.26 -6.47 14.72
C LEU A 155 -0.85 -7.03 14.49
N SER A 156 -0.21 -6.68 13.38
CA SER A 156 1.15 -7.10 13.06
C SER A 156 2.21 -6.53 14.03
N ASN A 157 1.91 -5.43 14.72
CA ASN A 157 2.79 -4.83 15.73
C ASN A 157 2.59 -5.43 17.12
N GLU A 158 1.36 -5.84 17.46
CA GLU A 158 1.06 -6.50 18.73
C GLU A 158 1.58 -7.95 18.79
N MET A 159 1.48 -8.68 17.67
CA MET A 159 1.89 -10.09 17.63
C MET A 159 3.35 -10.36 18.05
N PRO A 160 4.38 -9.54 17.71
CA PRO A 160 5.75 -9.76 18.19
C PRO A 160 5.90 -9.66 19.71
N LEU A 161 5.00 -8.95 20.40
CA LEU A 161 4.97 -8.80 21.85
C LEU A 161 4.33 -10.01 22.58
N MET A 162 3.54 -10.78 21.86
CA MET A 162 2.87 -11.97 22.40
C MET A 162 3.87 -13.12 22.56
N THR A 163 3.74 -13.89 23.63
CA THR A 163 4.65 -15.01 23.94
C THR A 163 4.09 -16.38 23.58
N ASP A 164 2.82 -16.46 23.23
CA ASP A 164 2.03 -17.68 23.06
C ASP A 164 2.05 -18.24 21.62
N TRP A 165 2.91 -17.72 20.75
CA TRP A 165 3.08 -18.23 19.38
C TRP A 165 4.55 -18.28 18.94
N ASP A 166 4.90 -19.22 18.07
CA ASP A 166 6.22 -19.32 17.41
C ASP A 166 6.09 -18.94 15.93
N PRO A 167 6.96 -18.07 15.40
CA PRO A 167 7.03 -17.77 13.97
C PRO A 167 7.15 -19.00 13.07
N LYS A 168 7.77 -20.08 13.55
CA LYS A 168 7.91 -21.36 12.82
C LYS A 168 6.58 -22.08 12.61
N ASP A 169 5.61 -21.84 13.49
CA ASP A 169 4.27 -22.43 13.40
C ASP A 169 3.33 -21.60 12.52
N THR A 170 3.84 -20.53 11.94
CA THR A 170 3.04 -19.62 11.09
C THR A 170 2.54 -20.35 9.85
N LYS A 171 1.22 -20.45 9.72
CA LYS A 171 0.54 -21.08 8.58
C LYS A 171 0.20 -20.10 7.45
N SER A 172 0.77 -18.89 7.46
CA SER A 172 0.57 -17.95 6.35
C SER A 172 1.22 -18.49 5.07
N PRO A 173 0.47 -18.58 3.96
CA PRO A 173 1.03 -19.01 2.68
C PRO A 173 2.06 -18.04 2.11
N PHE A 174 2.13 -16.82 2.66
CA PHE A 174 3.03 -15.76 2.20
C PHE A 174 4.42 -15.86 2.82
N GLN A 175 4.55 -16.43 4.02
CA GLN A 175 5.82 -16.49 4.76
C GLN A 175 6.93 -17.22 3.98
N LYS A 176 6.62 -18.25 3.22
CA LYS A 176 7.58 -18.99 2.39
C LYS A 176 8.27 -18.14 1.30
N HIS A 177 7.74 -16.97 0.99
CA HIS A 177 8.31 -16.06 -0.01
C HIS A 177 9.24 -15.01 0.59
N VAL A 178 9.27 -14.88 1.93
CA VAL A 178 10.20 -14.01 2.64
C VAL A 178 11.54 -14.74 2.72
N LYS A 179 12.56 -14.17 2.07
CA LYS A 179 13.92 -14.75 2.03
C LYS A 179 14.76 -14.25 3.20
N GLU A 180 15.94 -14.83 3.35
CA GLU A 180 16.94 -14.38 4.33
C GLU A 180 17.32 -12.91 4.11
N PRO A 181 17.75 -12.23 5.18
CA PRO A 181 18.16 -10.82 5.12
C PRO A 181 19.30 -10.57 4.12
N THR A 182 19.32 -9.38 3.56
CA THR A 182 20.40 -8.90 2.70
C THR A 182 21.09 -7.71 3.34
N TYR A 183 22.41 -7.74 3.36
CA TYR A 183 23.25 -6.77 4.07
C TYR A 183 24.12 -5.97 3.11
N LEU A 184 24.48 -4.76 3.54
CA LEU A 184 25.59 -4.02 2.96
C LEU A 184 26.95 -4.65 3.35
N PRO A 185 28.01 -4.40 2.59
CA PRO A 185 29.38 -4.82 2.96
C PRO A 185 29.77 -4.37 4.37
N ASP A 186 30.51 -5.21 5.09
CA ASP A 186 30.84 -4.98 6.51
C ASP A 186 31.84 -3.82 6.74
N ASP A 187 32.60 -3.45 5.72
CA ASP A 187 33.51 -2.30 5.73
C ASP A 187 32.78 -0.94 5.76
N ILE A 188 31.48 -0.92 5.47
CA ILE A 188 30.66 0.29 5.61
C ILE A 188 30.26 0.47 7.08
N PRO A 189 30.73 1.55 7.75
CA PRO A 189 30.44 1.75 9.16
C PRO A 189 28.97 2.08 9.42
N LEU A 190 28.49 1.73 10.62
CA LEU A 190 27.18 2.15 11.11
C LEU A 190 27.23 3.63 11.50
N ALA A 191 26.33 4.44 10.90
CA ALA A 191 26.23 5.85 11.28
C ALA A 191 25.65 6.01 12.68
N SER A 192 26.15 6.99 13.43
CA SER A 192 25.59 7.39 14.71
C SER A 192 24.36 8.29 14.51
N ALA A 193 23.34 8.10 15.35
CA ALA A 193 22.13 8.91 15.31
C ALA A 193 22.23 10.09 16.29
N LYS A 194 21.72 11.26 15.87
CA LYS A 194 21.47 12.39 16.77
C LYS A 194 20.19 12.14 17.57
N SER A 195 20.09 12.72 18.77
CA SER A 195 18.92 12.63 19.61
C SER A 195 17.67 13.18 18.92
N LEU A 196 16.58 12.43 18.99
CA LEU A 196 15.26 12.92 18.61
C LEU A 196 14.69 13.84 19.69
N ALA A 197 13.89 14.82 19.25
CA ALA A 197 13.19 15.72 20.18
C ALA A 197 12.10 15.01 20.99
N VAL A 198 11.58 13.88 20.47
CA VAL A 198 10.53 13.06 21.09
C VAL A 198 11.06 11.65 21.31
N LYS A 199 10.82 11.10 22.50
CA LYS A 199 11.17 9.71 22.81
C LYS A 199 10.25 8.76 22.08
N ILE A 200 10.84 7.85 21.31
CA ILE A 200 10.13 6.75 20.63
C ILE A 200 10.50 5.45 21.32
N PHE A 201 9.49 4.65 21.66
CA PHE A 201 9.70 3.36 22.34
C PHE A 201 10.13 2.30 21.35
N THR A 202 11.22 1.60 21.67
CA THR A 202 11.87 0.55 20.86
C THR A 202 11.76 -0.85 21.50
N THR A 203 10.94 -1.00 22.53
CA THR A 203 10.81 -2.23 23.34
C THR A 203 10.48 -3.47 22.52
N ALA A 204 9.69 -3.31 21.45
CA ALA A 204 9.35 -4.42 20.54
C ALA A 204 10.48 -4.77 19.54
N LEU A 205 11.61 -4.04 19.55
CA LEU A 205 12.74 -4.19 18.62
C LEU A 205 12.36 -4.12 17.13
N GLY A 206 11.17 -3.68 16.83
CA GLY A 206 10.65 -3.50 15.49
C GLY A 206 9.25 -2.91 15.52
N ARG A 207 8.85 -2.30 14.41
CA ARG A 207 7.52 -1.70 14.22
C ARG A 207 7.17 -1.69 12.74
N GLY A 208 5.88 -1.90 12.45
CA GLY A 208 5.29 -1.64 11.14
C GLY A 208 4.51 -0.34 11.12
N ASP A 209 4.51 0.30 9.97
CA ASP A 209 3.62 1.38 9.62
C ASP A 209 3.03 1.12 8.24
N CYS A 210 1.92 1.74 7.88
CA CYS A 210 1.32 1.54 6.57
C CYS A 210 1.11 2.85 5.81
N PHE A 211 1.28 2.77 4.50
CA PHE A 211 0.89 3.81 3.56
C PHE A 211 -0.09 3.21 2.56
N ILE A 212 -1.36 3.40 2.79
CA ILE A 212 -2.49 2.87 2.01
C ILE A 212 -2.41 1.34 1.86
N ASP A 213 -1.69 0.84 0.86
CA ASP A 213 -1.54 -0.59 0.53
C ASP A 213 -0.15 -1.17 0.81
N ASP A 214 0.80 -0.35 1.20
CA ASP A 214 2.15 -0.75 1.57
C ASP A 214 2.30 -0.84 3.10
N ILE A 215 2.59 -2.02 3.65
CA ILE A 215 3.03 -2.20 5.04
C ILE A 215 4.56 -2.17 5.05
N ILE A 216 5.15 -1.27 5.82
CA ILE A 216 6.58 -1.08 5.94
C ILE A 216 7.00 -1.52 7.35
N LYS A 217 7.77 -2.59 7.46
CA LYS A 217 8.28 -3.13 8.73
C LYS A 217 9.75 -2.75 8.89
N VAL A 218 10.07 -2.08 10.00
CA VAL A 218 11.44 -1.82 10.46
C VAL A 218 11.72 -2.71 11.65
N MET A 219 12.88 -3.34 11.71
CA MET A 219 13.24 -4.25 12.80
C MET A 219 14.74 -4.30 13.03
N LEU A 220 15.13 -4.56 14.29
CA LEU A 220 16.51 -4.80 14.66
C LEU A 220 16.98 -6.17 14.17
N ASP A 221 18.19 -6.27 13.65
CA ASP A 221 18.78 -7.50 13.09
C ASP A 221 19.19 -8.47 14.21
N ARG A 222 18.20 -9.14 14.77
CA ARG A 222 18.38 -10.31 15.63
C ARG A 222 17.53 -11.43 15.05
N LYS A 223 18.11 -12.62 14.88
CA LYS A 223 17.48 -13.74 14.15
C LYS A 223 16.02 -14.00 14.56
N GLU A 224 15.75 -14.14 15.86
CA GLU A 224 14.38 -14.37 16.34
C GLU A 224 13.48 -13.17 16.13
N ASN A 225 13.99 -11.96 16.33
CA ASN A 225 13.26 -10.71 16.12
C ASN A 225 12.84 -10.54 14.65
N VAL A 226 13.77 -10.74 13.72
CA VAL A 226 13.51 -10.69 12.28
C VAL A 226 12.44 -11.69 11.88
N SER A 227 12.56 -12.94 12.34
CA SER A 227 11.58 -13.99 12.08
C SER A 227 10.19 -13.62 12.63
N ARG A 228 10.11 -13.09 13.87
CA ARG A 228 8.83 -12.68 14.48
C ARG A 228 8.18 -11.53 13.72
N HIS A 229 8.93 -10.50 13.35
CA HIS A 229 8.38 -9.32 12.66
C HIS A 229 7.93 -9.63 11.24
N THR A 230 8.65 -10.45 10.49
CA THR A 230 8.23 -10.85 9.14
C THR A 230 7.04 -11.81 9.17
N ALA A 231 7.05 -12.78 10.10
CA ALA A 231 5.95 -13.71 10.29
C ALA A 231 4.68 -13.00 10.78
N SER A 232 4.80 -12.02 11.69
CA SER A 232 3.64 -11.25 12.17
C SER A 232 2.96 -10.48 11.04
N ALA A 233 3.73 -9.86 10.13
CA ALA A 233 3.16 -9.12 9.01
C ALA A 233 2.39 -10.05 8.05
N THR A 234 3.00 -11.16 7.64
CA THR A 234 2.35 -12.12 6.74
C THR A 234 1.16 -12.83 7.39
N LEU A 235 1.22 -13.10 8.71
CA LEU A 235 0.14 -13.74 9.44
C LEU A 235 -1.03 -12.77 9.68
N ALA A 236 -0.77 -11.53 10.07
CA ALA A 236 -1.80 -10.52 10.26
C ALA A 236 -2.63 -10.30 8.99
N VAL A 237 -1.97 -10.17 7.83
CA VAL A 237 -2.66 -10.09 6.52
C VAL A 237 -3.49 -11.35 6.27
N HIS A 238 -2.92 -12.54 6.51
CA HIS A 238 -3.59 -13.80 6.23
C HIS A 238 -4.84 -13.99 7.10
N VAL A 239 -4.73 -13.82 8.42
CA VAL A 239 -5.87 -14.06 9.34
C VAL A 239 -6.98 -13.05 9.18
N SER A 240 -6.66 -11.80 8.80
CA SER A 240 -7.65 -10.73 8.65
C SER A 240 -8.55 -10.91 7.42
N MET A 241 -8.08 -11.60 6.37
CA MET A 241 -8.78 -11.69 5.09
C MET A 241 -8.98 -13.11 4.56
N ARG A 242 -8.55 -14.14 5.29
CA ARG A 242 -8.76 -15.53 4.84
C ARG A 242 -10.25 -15.87 4.84
N PRO A 243 -10.72 -16.79 3.97
CA PRO A 243 -12.02 -17.40 4.12
C PRO A 243 -12.08 -18.20 5.43
N ASN A 244 -13.29 -18.39 5.96
CA ASN A 244 -13.50 -19.31 7.07
C ASN A 244 -13.04 -20.72 6.69
N ALA A 245 -12.52 -21.45 7.66
CA ALA A 245 -12.14 -22.84 7.44
C ALA A 245 -13.39 -23.66 7.02
N GLY A 246 -13.29 -24.35 5.88
CA GLY A 246 -14.41 -25.12 5.33
C GLY A 246 -15.29 -24.40 4.31
N ASP A 247 -15.12 -23.09 4.13
CA ASP A 247 -15.86 -22.37 3.09
C ASP A 247 -15.41 -22.85 1.69
N LYS A 248 -16.36 -23.35 0.92
CA LYS A 248 -16.18 -23.64 -0.49
C LYS A 248 -16.62 -22.43 -1.30
N GLU A 249 -15.68 -21.52 -1.55
CA GLU A 249 -15.98 -20.34 -2.36
C GLU A 249 -16.10 -20.73 -3.84
N PRO A 250 -17.23 -20.39 -4.49
CA PRO A 250 -17.45 -20.68 -5.91
C PRO A 250 -16.54 -19.86 -6.82
N ILE A 251 -16.00 -18.75 -6.31
CA ILE A 251 -15.10 -17.85 -7.04
C ILE A 251 -13.78 -17.81 -6.32
N PRO A 252 -12.65 -18.15 -6.98
CA PRO A 252 -11.34 -18.16 -6.34
C PRO A 252 -10.96 -16.74 -5.92
N ARG A 253 -10.47 -16.60 -4.69
CA ARG A 253 -9.87 -15.34 -4.22
C ARG A 253 -8.51 -15.14 -4.87
N LYS A 254 -8.21 -13.89 -5.17
CA LYS A 254 -6.85 -13.49 -5.56
C LYS A 254 -5.97 -13.44 -4.30
N ASP A 255 -4.68 -13.70 -4.45
CA ASP A 255 -3.72 -13.57 -3.35
C ASP A 255 -3.80 -12.20 -2.68
N LEU A 256 -3.75 -12.18 -1.36
CA LEU A 256 -3.91 -10.96 -0.55
C LEU A 256 -2.73 -10.01 -0.72
N LEU A 257 -1.53 -10.56 -0.82
CA LEU A 257 -0.32 -9.81 -1.11
C LEU A 257 0.05 -9.94 -2.59
N ASN A 258 0.69 -8.92 -3.12
CA ASN A 258 1.26 -8.96 -4.46
C ASN A 258 2.51 -9.84 -4.45
N LEU A 259 2.41 -11.07 -4.98
CA LEU A 259 3.48 -12.06 -4.91
C LEU A 259 4.78 -11.61 -5.58
N VAL A 260 4.72 -10.84 -6.67
CA VAL A 260 5.91 -10.31 -7.34
C VAL A 260 6.66 -9.36 -6.41
N LYS A 261 5.95 -8.38 -5.85
CA LYS A 261 6.53 -7.45 -4.87
C LYS A 261 6.96 -8.17 -3.58
N LEU A 262 6.17 -9.12 -3.10
CA LEU A 262 6.51 -9.90 -1.91
C LEU A 262 7.87 -10.58 -2.05
N ILE A 263 8.13 -11.24 -3.19
CA ILE A 263 9.41 -11.89 -3.46
C ILE A 263 10.56 -10.89 -3.55
N ALA A 264 10.30 -9.70 -4.09
CA ALA A 264 11.32 -8.67 -4.32
C ALA A 264 11.62 -7.82 -3.05
N GLU A 265 10.59 -7.50 -2.26
CA GLU A 265 10.64 -6.43 -1.26
C GLU A 265 10.41 -6.90 0.19
N ALA A 266 9.81 -8.09 0.41
CA ALA A 266 9.51 -8.56 1.76
C ALA A 266 10.73 -9.11 2.51
N SER A 267 11.78 -9.53 1.80
CA SER A 267 13.02 -9.95 2.45
C SER A 267 13.69 -8.76 3.14
N PRO A 268 14.08 -8.90 4.42
CA PRO A 268 14.65 -7.80 5.18
C PRO A 268 15.96 -7.28 4.57
N LYS A 269 16.13 -5.96 4.49
CA LYS A 269 17.31 -5.33 3.88
C LYS A 269 17.72 -4.09 4.67
N GLU A 270 19.02 -3.77 4.67
CA GLU A 270 19.52 -2.50 5.22
C GLU A 270 19.21 -1.31 4.27
N VAL A 271 19.04 -1.57 2.99
CA VAL A 271 18.70 -0.56 1.97
C VAL A 271 17.43 -0.97 1.26
N GLN A 272 16.40 -0.13 1.34
CA GLN A 272 15.09 -0.41 0.75
C GLN A 272 14.48 0.86 0.16
N ILE A 273 13.75 0.71 -0.96
CA ILE A 273 12.92 1.80 -1.50
C ILE A 273 11.62 1.84 -0.70
N VAL A 274 11.40 2.95 0.01
CA VAL A 274 10.22 3.21 0.83
C VAL A 274 9.51 4.44 0.29
N LEU A 275 8.29 4.26 -0.21
CA LEU A 275 7.46 5.35 -0.78
C LEU A 275 8.20 6.20 -1.82
N GLY A 276 9.02 5.54 -2.63
CA GLY A 276 9.76 6.21 -3.69
C GLY A 276 11.10 6.82 -3.29
N TRP A 277 11.49 6.71 -2.02
CA TRP A 277 12.79 7.13 -1.49
C TRP A 277 13.65 5.92 -1.17
N LEU A 278 14.96 6.02 -1.42
CA LEU A 278 15.94 5.02 -0.99
C LEU A 278 16.33 5.31 0.45
N LEU A 279 15.95 4.43 1.36
CA LEU A 279 16.29 4.51 2.79
C LEU A 279 17.42 3.53 3.09
N ASP A 280 18.58 4.05 3.47
CA ASP A 280 19.76 3.32 3.93
C ASP A 280 19.84 3.44 5.46
N THR A 281 19.53 2.35 6.14
CA THR A 281 19.52 2.32 7.61
C THR A 281 20.91 2.26 8.20
N ARG A 282 21.93 1.77 7.47
CA ARG A 282 23.31 1.70 7.94
C ARG A 282 23.94 3.08 8.01
N ARG A 283 23.78 3.86 6.93
CA ARG A 283 24.31 5.23 6.82
C ARG A 283 23.36 6.30 7.33
N LEU A 284 22.11 5.94 7.69
CA LEU A 284 21.02 6.86 8.04
C LEU A 284 20.81 7.90 6.92
N LEU A 285 20.77 7.45 5.68
CA LEU A 285 20.58 8.30 4.52
C LEU A 285 19.20 8.08 3.91
N LEU A 286 18.61 9.20 3.49
CA LEU A 286 17.41 9.22 2.63
C LEU A 286 17.80 9.90 1.32
N SER A 287 17.67 9.20 0.20
CA SER A 287 18.04 9.69 -1.12
C SER A 287 17.04 9.26 -2.17
N LEU A 288 17.10 9.85 -3.35
CA LEU A 288 16.39 9.33 -4.51
C LEU A 288 17.07 8.05 -5.00
N PRO A 289 16.32 7.04 -5.46
CA PRO A 289 16.88 5.97 -6.27
C PRO A 289 17.59 6.53 -7.50
N GLU A 290 18.70 5.91 -7.91
CA GLU A 290 19.57 6.40 -8.98
C GLU A 290 18.81 6.64 -10.29
N ASP A 291 17.96 5.72 -10.68
CA ASP A 291 17.09 5.80 -11.87
C ASP A 291 16.18 7.05 -11.85
N LYS A 292 15.60 7.36 -10.69
CA LYS A 292 14.79 8.56 -10.50
C LYS A 292 15.62 9.83 -10.48
N PHE A 293 16.77 9.79 -9.82
CA PHE A 293 17.68 10.92 -9.77
C PHE A 293 18.10 11.32 -11.19
N VAL A 294 18.53 10.37 -12.00
CA VAL A 294 18.94 10.61 -13.40
C VAL A 294 17.77 11.14 -14.22
N ALA A 295 16.58 10.49 -14.14
CA ALA A 295 15.41 10.90 -14.90
C ALA A 295 14.95 12.32 -14.55
N TRP A 296 14.86 12.64 -13.26
CA TRP A 296 14.41 13.97 -12.82
C TRP A 296 15.45 15.06 -13.09
N THR A 297 16.74 14.71 -13.01
CA THR A 297 17.82 15.66 -13.40
C THR A 297 17.70 15.98 -14.88
N GLN A 298 17.45 15.00 -15.74
CA GLN A 298 17.23 15.24 -17.16
C GLN A 298 15.99 16.10 -17.42
N ASP A 299 14.86 15.79 -16.75
CA ASP A 299 13.64 16.59 -16.87
C ASP A 299 13.87 18.07 -16.49
N LEU A 300 14.64 18.31 -15.41
CA LEU A 300 15.02 19.67 -15.00
C LEU A 300 15.92 20.38 -16.02
N VAL A 301 16.91 19.68 -16.57
CA VAL A 301 17.79 20.22 -17.62
C VAL A 301 16.96 20.59 -18.85
N ASP A 302 16.07 19.69 -19.29
CA ASP A 302 15.21 19.94 -20.45
C ASP A 302 14.24 21.11 -20.20
N ALA A 303 13.67 21.21 -18.99
CA ALA A 303 12.83 22.33 -18.59
C ALA A 303 13.57 23.68 -18.59
N LEU A 304 14.84 23.70 -18.16
CA LEU A 304 15.67 24.92 -18.17
C LEU A 304 16.03 25.39 -19.59
N GLN A 305 16.02 24.49 -20.57
CA GLN A 305 16.29 24.82 -21.97
C GLN A 305 15.04 25.30 -22.70
N THR A 306 13.86 25.18 -22.15
CA THR A 306 12.60 25.61 -22.74
C THR A 306 12.19 27.00 -22.27
N SER A 307 11.61 27.81 -23.15
CA SER A 307 11.14 29.17 -22.82
C SER A 307 9.85 29.15 -21.96
N SER A 308 9.15 28.04 -21.91
CA SER A 308 7.94 27.83 -21.09
C SER A 308 7.83 26.38 -20.68
N VAL A 309 7.45 26.13 -19.43
CA VAL A 309 7.22 24.81 -18.88
C VAL A 309 5.75 24.68 -18.54
N THR A 310 5.12 23.60 -19.00
CA THR A 310 3.71 23.35 -18.65
C THR A 310 3.60 22.88 -17.20
N ARG A 311 2.42 23.10 -16.59
CA ARG A 311 2.14 22.62 -15.23
C ARG A 311 2.34 21.09 -15.09
N GLU A 312 2.00 20.33 -16.12
CA GLU A 312 2.15 18.87 -16.16
C GLU A 312 3.61 18.41 -16.07
N VAL A 313 4.58 19.24 -16.50
CA VAL A 313 6.02 18.96 -16.38
C VAL A 313 6.53 19.29 -14.98
N LEU A 314 5.87 20.22 -14.28
CA LEU A 314 6.26 20.64 -12.92
C LEU A 314 5.63 19.76 -11.81
N GLU A 315 4.51 19.09 -12.10
CA GLU A 315 3.82 18.14 -11.22
C GLU A 315 4.29 16.71 -11.45
#